data_e60f32fb13b41af6587dfe263ee9f9fe
#
_entry.id   e60f32fb13b41af6587dfe263ee9f9fe
#
_cell.length_a   1.000
_cell.length_b   1.000
_cell.length_c   1.000
_cell.angle_alpha   90.00
_cell.angle_beta   90.00
_cell.angle_gamma   90.00
#
_symmetry.space_group_name_H-M   'P 1'
#
loop_
_entity.id
_entity.type
_entity.pdbx_description
1 polymer ?
#
loop_
_entity_poly.entity_id
_entity_poly.type
_entity_poly.pdbx_seq_one_letter_code
_entity_poly.pdbx_strand_id
1 'polypeptide(L)'
;MITSGVSLSTRLVVIGMVLWWGSGLPDAQTEGSRDRPVVHVAQVDSLIHPASAEFITQTLDAADAESADLVILVLRTPGGLVDSTRDINTAIIGSRTPVVVFVGPSGARAASAGFLITIAADIAVMAPGTHIGAAHPVAGTGQPMDDTMAEKVASDVAAYARSLAAQRGRNVELAEKAVTDSESFT
;
A
#
# COMPACT_ATOMS: atom_id res chain seq x y z
N MET A 1 -104.82 8.58 -36.64
CA MET A 1 -104.59 8.64 -35.21
C MET A 1 -103.17 8.16 -34.98
N ILE A 2 -102.39 9.00 -34.60
CA ILE A 2 -101.11 9.17 -34.05
C ILE A 2 -100.59 7.99 -33.21
N THR A 3 -99.42 7.44 -33.50
CA THR A 3 -98.52 7.01 -32.47
C THR A 3 -97.09 7.03 -33.03
N SER A 4 -96.36 7.84 -32.42
CA SER A 4 -94.93 8.10 -32.61
C SER A 4 -94.01 6.95 -32.09
N GLY A 5 -93.16 6.46 -32.93
CA GLY A 5 -92.11 5.51 -32.53
C GLY A 5 -90.80 6.25 -32.16
N VAL A 6 -90.35 6.03 -30.94
CA VAL A 6 -89.05 6.55 -30.43
C VAL A 6 -88.00 5.56 -30.78
N SER A 7 -87.08 5.97 -31.60
CA SER A 7 -85.82 5.25 -31.91
C SER A 7 -84.81 5.44 -30.81
N LEU A 8 -84.45 4.36 -30.14
CA LEU A 8 -83.40 4.32 -29.13
C LEU A 8 -82.03 3.96 -29.79
N SER A 9 -81.24 4.96 -30.08
CA SER A 9 -79.86 4.73 -30.59
C SER A 9 -78.86 4.42 -29.46
N THR A 10 -78.47 3.17 -29.39
CA THR A 10 -77.47 2.66 -28.46
C THR A 10 -76.13 3.18 -28.92
N ARG A 11 -75.57 4.13 -28.17
CA ARG A 11 -74.17 4.57 -28.34
C ARG A 11 -73.27 3.62 -27.56
N LEU A 12 -72.48 2.86 -28.31
CA LEU A 12 -71.41 2.03 -27.78
C LEU A 12 -70.27 2.95 -27.35
N VAL A 13 -70.02 3.08 -26.02
CA VAL A 13 -68.87 3.77 -25.48
C VAL A 13 -67.74 2.76 -25.36
N VAL A 14 -66.76 2.83 -26.24
CA VAL A 14 -65.53 2.05 -26.14
C VAL A 14 -64.61 2.79 -25.20
N ILE A 15 -64.46 2.28 -23.95
CA ILE A 15 -63.47 2.75 -22.98
C ILE A 15 -62.18 2.13 -23.39
N GLY A 16 -61.29 2.93 -24.04
CA GLY A 16 -59.94 2.58 -24.33
C GLY A 16 -59.12 2.56 -23.03
N MET A 17 -58.80 1.36 -22.55
CA MET A 17 -57.88 1.16 -21.42
C MET A 17 -56.43 1.37 -21.90
N VAL A 18 -55.91 2.57 -21.72
CA VAL A 18 -54.49 2.84 -21.99
C VAL A 18 -53.68 2.22 -20.86
N LEU A 19 -53.12 1.03 -21.13
CA LEU A 19 -52.11 0.41 -20.28
C LEU A 19 -50.81 1.21 -20.46
N TRP A 20 -50.54 2.11 -19.50
CA TRP A 20 -49.25 2.80 -19.36
C TRP A 20 -48.24 1.80 -18.79
N TRP A 21 -47.53 1.14 -19.66
CA TRP A 21 -46.34 0.40 -19.28
C TRP A 21 -45.28 1.45 -18.95
N GLY A 22 -45.14 1.76 -17.66
CA GLY A 22 -44.00 2.48 -17.13
C GLY A 22 -42.75 1.63 -17.31
N SER A 23 -42.03 1.86 -18.39
CA SER A 23 -40.64 1.37 -18.54
C SER A 23 -39.81 2.11 -17.53
N GLY A 24 -39.75 1.59 -16.30
CA GLY A 24 -38.69 1.93 -15.35
C GLY A 24 -37.39 1.45 -15.98
N LEU A 25 -36.69 2.35 -16.63
CA LEU A 25 -35.29 2.14 -16.96
C LEU A 25 -34.58 1.88 -15.62
N PRO A 26 -33.80 0.79 -15.47
CA PRO A 26 -32.97 0.65 -14.31
C PRO A 26 -32.05 1.89 -14.28
N ASP A 27 -32.18 2.61 -13.19
CA ASP A 27 -31.22 3.66 -12.86
C ASP A 27 -29.83 2.99 -12.89
N ALA A 28 -29.08 3.18 -13.94
CA ALA A 28 -27.70 2.79 -13.99
C ALA A 28 -27.05 3.62 -12.90
N GLN A 29 -26.92 3.03 -11.72
CA GLN A 29 -26.03 3.56 -10.69
C GLN A 29 -24.68 3.72 -11.38
N THR A 30 -24.38 4.94 -11.73
CA THR A 30 -23.05 5.34 -12.10
C THR A 30 -22.23 5.07 -10.84
N GLU A 31 -21.67 3.84 -10.73
CA GLU A 31 -20.54 3.63 -9.84
C GLU A 31 -19.58 4.74 -10.20
N GLY A 32 -19.38 5.66 -9.25
CA GLY A 32 -18.46 6.78 -9.42
C GLY A 32 -17.06 6.20 -9.58
N SER A 33 -16.75 5.74 -10.79
CA SER A 33 -15.42 5.43 -11.23
C SER A 33 -14.61 6.71 -11.00
N ARG A 34 -13.72 6.70 -10.02
CA ARG A 34 -12.71 7.74 -9.93
C ARG A 34 -12.00 7.73 -11.28
N ASP A 35 -12.17 8.81 -12.01
CA ASP A 35 -11.66 8.94 -13.38
C ASP A 35 -10.10 8.93 -13.41
N ARG A 36 -9.47 8.99 -12.24
CA ARG A 36 -8.00 8.98 -12.06
C ARG A 36 -7.63 8.27 -10.76
N PRO A 37 -6.57 7.44 -10.79
CA PRO A 37 -6.06 6.81 -9.57
C PRO A 37 -5.51 7.86 -8.60
N VAL A 38 -5.77 7.66 -7.31
CA VAL A 38 -5.19 8.47 -6.22
C VAL A 38 -3.93 7.78 -5.73
N VAL A 39 -2.80 8.43 -5.88
CA VAL A 39 -1.49 7.91 -5.48
C VAL A 39 -0.85 8.84 -4.48
N HIS A 40 -0.54 8.34 -3.29
CA HIS A 40 0.27 9.06 -2.32
C HIS A 40 1.75 8.82 -2.59
N VAL A 41 2.54 9.88 -2.63
CA VAL A 41 3.99 9.78 -2.84
C VAL A 41 4.69 10.42 -1.64
N ALA A 42 5.45 9.62 -0.88
CA ALA A 42 6.30 10.09 0.19
C ALA A 42 7.78 9.92 -0.21
N GLN A 43 8.58 10.94 0.03
CA GLN A 43 10.02 10.88 -0.23
C GLN A 43 10.79 10.96 1.08
N VAL A 44 11.67 9.99 1.30
CA VAL A 44 12.57 9.92 2.47
C VAL A 44 14.00 9.84 1.98
N ASP A 45 14.75 10.92 2.21
CA ASP A 45 16.20 11.04 1.93
C ASP A 45 16.90 11.42 3.23
N SER A 46 16.94 10.49 4.18
CA SER A 46 17.47 10.71 5.53
C SER A 46 17.78 9.41 6.25
N LEU A 47 18.31 9.51 7.46
CA LEU A 47 18.32 8.41 8.43
C LEU A 47 16.89 8.01 8.81
N ILE A 48 16.72 6.73 9.11
CA ILE A 48 15.47 6.21 9.69
C ILE A 48 15.50 6.46 11.20
N HIS A 49 14.59 7.30 11.66
CA HIS A 49 14.47 7.77 13.05
C HIS A 49 13.00 8.09 13.36
N PRO A 50 12.61 8.42 14.61
CA PRO A 50 11.21 8.60 14.97
C PRO A 50 10.43 9.55 14.07
N ALA A 51 11.01 10.69 13.67
CA ALA A 51 10.29 11.65 12.82
C ALA A 51 10.10 11.13 11.38
N SER A 52 11.06 10.38 10.82
CA SER A 52 10.84 9.74 9.50
C SER A 52 9.84 8.59 9.58
N ALA A 53 9.84 7.86 10.70
CA ALA A 53 8.84 6.82 10.94
C ALA A 53 7.43 7.43 11.06
N GLU A 54 7.27 8.48 11.84
CA GLU A 54 6.00 9.21 11.98
C GLU A 54 5.50 9.74 10.63
N PHE A 55 6.37 10.35 9.84
CA PHE A 55 6.02 10.84 8.49
C PHE A 55 5.52 9.73 7.57
N ILE A 56 6.20 8.58 7.56
CA ILE A 56 5.79 7.44 6.73
C ILE A 56 4.46 6.86 7.22
N THR A 57 4.32 6.63 8.53
CA THR A 57 3.09 6.06 9.10
C THR A 57 1.89 6.96 8.86
N GLN A 58 2.02 8.26 9.07
CA GLN A 58 0.96 9.25 8.76
C GLN A 58 0.58 9.26 7.28
N THR A 59 1.56 9.08 6.38
CA THR A 59 1.28 8.97 4.93
C THR A 59 0.46 7.73 4.61
N LEU A 60 0.78 6.59 5.23
CA LEU A 60 0.03 5.34 5.05
C LEU A 60 -1.40 5.46 5.63
N ASP A 61 -1.54 6.02 6.83
CA ASP A 61 -2.84 6.25 7.46
C ASP A 61 -3.72 7.19 6.62
N ALA A 62 -3.15 8.26 6.06
CA ALA A 62 -3.86 9.18 5.18
C ALA A 62 -4.32 8.48 3.88
N ALA A 63 -3.44 7.68 3.27
CA ALA A 63 -3.77 6.91 2.07
C ALA A 63 -4.93 5.92 2.32
N ASP A 64 -4.89 5.24 3.46
CA ASP A 64 -5.95 4.31 3.88
C ASP A 64 -7.27 5.03 4.17
N ALA A 65 -7.22 6.20 4.79
CA ALA A 65 -8.41 7.00 5.08
C ALA A 65 -9.08 7.54 3.80
N GLU A 66 -8.28 7.93 2.82
CA GLU A 66 -8.74 8.41 1.52
C GLU A 66 -9.08 7.27 0.54
N SER A 67 -8.86 6.01 0.93
CA SER A 67 -8.96 4.83 0.06
C SER A 67 -8.14 5.03 -1.21
N ALA A 68 -6.89 5.45 -1.07
CA ALA A 68 -5.98 5.64 -2.19
C ALA A 68 -5.70 4.31 -2.89
N ASP A 69 -5.33 4.38 -4.17
CA ASP A 69 -5.05 3.19 -4.98
C ASP A 69 -3.63 2.66 -4.76
N LEU A 70 -2.71 3.55 -4.33
CA LEU A 70 -1.30 3.19 -4.16
C LEU A 70 -0.58 4.20 -3.25
N VAL A 71 0.39 3.70 -2.47
CA VAL A 71 1.43 4.52 -1.85
C VAL A 71 2.78 4.21 -2.50
N ILE A 72 3.52 5.23 -2.89
CA ILE A 72 4.90 5.11 -3.36
C ILE A 72 5.82 5.79 -2.35
N LEU A 73 6.65 4.99 -1.69
CA LEU A 73 7.71 5.47 -0.82
C LEU A 73 9.02 5.52 -1.60
N VAL A 74 9.43 6.73 -1.99
CA VAL A 74 10.74 6.98 -2.62
C VAL A 74 11.79 7.01 -1.52
N LEU A 75 12.67 6.01 -1.49
CA LEU A 75 13.58 5.76 -0.38
C LEU A 75 15.04 5.90 -0.78
N ARG A 76 15.75 6.76 -0.04
CA ARG A 76 17.18 6.89 -0.05
C ARG A 76 17.66 7.04 1.39
N THR A 77 18.36 6.02 1.92
CA THR A 77 18.78 6.02 3.32
C THR A 77 20.03 5.19 3.54
N PRO A 78 20.94 5.62 4.42
CA PRO A 78 22.05 4.79 4.88
C PRO A 78 21.63 3.77 5.94
N GLY A 79 20.41 3.87 6.48
CA GLY A 79 19.91 3.07 7.58
C GLY A 79 19.34 3.91 8.72
N GLY A 80 19.24 3.33 9.92
CA GLY A 80 18.75 4.03 11.10
C GLY A 80 18.38 3.10 12.24
N LEU A 81 17.44 3.55 13.09
CA LEU A 81 17.08 2.88 14.33
C LEU A 81 16.18 1.67 14.07
N VAL A 82 16.44 0.58 14.77
CA VAL A 82 15.69 -0.67 14.67
C VAL A 82 14.21 -0.46 15.03
N ASP A 83 13.93 0.24 16.13
CA ASP A 83 12.54 0.47 16.58
C ASP A 83 11.75 1.26 15.53
N SER A 84 12.30 2.36 15.04
CA SER A 84 11.67 3.15 13.96
C SER A 84 11.45 2.33 12.69
N THR A 85 12.37 1.40 12.37
CA THR A 85 12.22 0.48 11.24
C THR A 85 11.07 -0.50 11.47
N ARG A 86 10.93 -1.02 12.68
CA ARG A 86 9.82 -1.91 13.05
C ARG A 86 8.47 -1.20 12.98
N ASP A 87 8.39 0.05 13.44
CA ASP A 87 7.17 0.86 13.35
C ASP A 87 6.75 1.04 11.90
N ILE A 88 7.68 1.43 11.01
CA ILE A 88 7.42 1.59 9.58
C ILE A 88 6.97 0.27 8.96
N ASN A 89 7.67 -0.81 9.22
CA ASN A 89 7.33 -2.11 8.62
C ASN A 89 5.98 -2.63 9.12
N THR A 90 5.65 -2.40 10.39
CA THR A 90 4.33 -2.73 10.94
C THR A 90 3.23 -1.97 10.23
N ALA A 91 3.44 -0.67 9.98
CA ALA A 91 2.49 0.15 9.24
C ALA A 91 2.35 -0.30 7.77
N ILE A 92 3.46 -0.61 7.08
CA ILE A 92 3.44 -1.13 5.71
C ILE A 92 2.67 -2.46 5.63
N ILE A 93 2.92 -3.38 6.57
CA ILE A 93 2.26 -4.68 6.59
C ILE A 93 0.77 -4.55 6.90
N GLY A 94 0.40 -3.59 7.75
CA GLY A 94 -0.99 -3.34 8.17
C GLY A 94 -1.79 -2.44 7.22
N SER A 95 -1.14 -1.78 6.26
CA SER A 95 -1.80 -0.89 5.31
C SER A 95 -2.77 -1.66 4.41
N ARG A 96 -3.94 -1.08 4.18
CA ARG A 96 -4.93 -1.58 3.21
C ARG A 96 -4.60 -1.14 1.79
N THR A 97 -3.94 0.01 1.68
CA THR A 97 -3.46 0.56 0.41
C THR A 97 -2.15 -0.14 0.04
N PRO A 98 -2.00 -0.69 -1.16
CA PRO A 98 -0.74 -1.29 -1.60
C PRO A 98 0.43 -0.32 -1.51
N VAL A 99 1.58 -0.80 -1.02
CA VAL A 99 2.78 0.01 -0.80
C VAL A 99 3.90 -0.42 -1.74
N VAL A 100 4.37 0.53 -2.54
CA VAL A 100 5.59 0.40 -3.35
C VAL A 100 6.73 1.11 -2.66
N VAL A 101 7.83 0.42 -2.42
CA VAL A 101 9.10 1.07 -2.06
C VAL A 101 9.96 1.18 -3.31
N PHE A 102 10.28 2.40 -3.69
CA PHE A 102 11.16 2.72 -4.81
C PHE A 102 12.51 3.24 -4.30
N VAL A 103 13.54 2.44 -4.44
CA VAL A 103 14.91 2.87 -4.12
C VAL A 103 15.43 3.74 -5.25
N GLY A 104 15.50 5.02 -5.01
CA GLY A 104 15.81 6.01 -6.04
C GLY A 104 16.24 7.36 -5.45
N PRO A 105 16.73 8.27 -6.32
CA PRO A 105 17.00 8.12 -7.76
C PRO A 105 18.21 7.19 -8.05
N SER A 106 18.61 7.08 -9.32
CA SER A 106 19.84 6.35 -9.71
C SER A 106 21.02 6.75 -8.84
N GLY A 107 21.79 5.76 -8.37
CA GLY A 107 22.90 5.94 -7.42
C GLY A 107 22.47 6.03 -5.95
N ALA A 108 21.17 5.96 -5.64
CA ALA A 108 20.67 5.88 -4.27
C ALA A 108 21.00 4.54 -3.62
N ARG A 109 20.85 4.49 -2.30
CA ARG A 109 20.89 3.24 -1.52
C ARG A 109 19.75 3.18 -0.51
N ALA A 110 19.33 1.98 -0.21
CA ALA A 110 18.48 1.69 0.94
C ALA A 110 19.18 0.62 1.79
N ALA A 111 20.19 1.05 2.58
CA ALA A 111 21.01 0.16 3.39
C ALA A 111 20.40 -0.05 4.78
N SER A 112 20.74 -1.18 5.42
CA SER A 112 20.38 -1.48 6.81
C SER A 112 18.84 -1.39 7.03
N ALA A 113 18.37 -0.43 7.84
CA ALA A 113 16.93 -0.16 8.01
C ALA A 113 16.20 -0.03 6.66
N GLY A 114 16.81 0.62 5.67
CA GLY A 114 16.25 0.78 4.34
C GLY A 114 16.04 -0.55 3.60
N PHE A 115 16.93 -1.50 3.78
CA PHE A 115 16.75 -2.86 3.25
C PHE A 115 15.53 -3.53 3.84
N LEU A 116 15.39 -3.50 5.18
CA LEU A 116 14.24 -4.10 5.87
C LEU A 116 12.92 -3.47 5.45
N ILE A 117 12.88 -2.14 5.26
CA ILE A 117 11.72 -1.42 4.74
C ILE A 117 11.41 -1.85 3.30
N THR A 118 12.44 -1.96 2.47
CA THR A 118 12.28 -2.37 1.07
C THR A 118 11.69 -3.78 0.96
N ILE A 119 12.16 -4.72 1.77
CA ILE A 119 11.65 -6.10 1.73
C ILE A 119 10.29 -6.28 2.43
N ALA A 120 9.83 -5.32 3.22
CA ALA A 120 8.50 -5.33 3.83
C ALA A 120 7.38 -4.86 2.87
N ALA A 121 7.70 -4.09 1.84
CA ALA A 121 6.75 -3.54 0.89
C ALA A 121 6.02 -4.61 0.06
N ASP A 122 4.85 -4.29 -0.47
CA ASP A 122 4.15 -5.17 -1.42
C ASP A 122 4.96 -5.29 -2.71
N ILE A 123 5.45 -4.16 -3.22
CA ILE A 123 6.30 -4.10 -4.40
C ILE A 123 7.60 -3.36 -4.06
N ALA A 124 8.73 -3.95 -4.38
CA ALA A 124 10.04 -3.33 -4.27
C ALA A 124 10.60 -3.06 -5.66
N VAL A 125 10.98 -1.81 -5.91
CA VAL A 125 11.53 -1.34 -7.19
C VAL A 125 12.83 -0.60 -6.93
N MET A 126 13.80 -0.80 -7.81
CA MET A 126 15.10 -0.15 -7.71
C MET A 126 15.45 0.59 -9.00
N ALA A 127 15.89 1.84 -8.89
CA ALA A 127 16.45 2.56 -10.02
C ALA A 127 17.81 1.95 -10.43
N PRO A 128 18.23 2.07 -11.69
CA PRO A 128 19.55 1.60 -12.12
C PRO A 128 20.71 2.19 -11.29
N GLY A 129 21.65 1.36 -10.92
CA GLY A 129 22.82 1.77 -10.13
C GLY A 129 22.54 2.02 -8.65
N THR A 130 21.40 1.55 -8.14
CA THR A 130 21.07 1.53 -6.72
C THR A 130 21.47 0.21 -6.07
N HIS A 131 21.54 0.18 -4.75
CA HIS A 131 21.79 -1.04 -3.98
C HIS A 131 21.03 -1.04 -2.65
N ILE A 132 20.77 -2.24 -2.14
CA ILE A 132 20.14 -2.51 -0.86
C ILE A 132 20.95 -3.56 -0.08
N GLY A 133 20.69 -3.75 1.20
CA GLY A 133 21.39 -4.77 2.01
C GLY A 133 22.20 -4.16 3.15
N ALA A 134 23.35 -4.76 3.46
CA ALA A 134 24.26 -4.33 4.55
C ALA A 134 23.49 -4.06 5.86
N ALA A 135 22.70 -5.05 6.31
CA ALA A 135 21.74 -4.87 7.41
C ALA A 135 22.24 -5.45 8.74
N HIS A 136 23.52 -5.74 8.86
CA HIS A 136 24.11 -6.14 10.16
C HIS A 136 23.94 -5.02 11.18
N PRO A 137 23.38 -5.29 12.37
CA PRO A 137 23.16 -4.26 13.38
C PRO A 137 24.48 -3.77 13.98
N VAL A 138 24.57 -2.46 14.14
CA VAL A 138 25.71 -1.80 14.78
C VAL A 138 25.25 -0.97 15.97
N ALA A 139 26.11 -0.75 16.96
CA ALA A 139 25.79 0.08 18.11
C ALA A 139 25.54 1.54 17.67
N GLY A 140 24.34 2.05 17.93
CA GLY A 140 23.96 3.44 17.59
C GLY A 140 24.71 4.52 18.40
N THR A 141 25.38 4.14 19.48
CA THR A 141 26.11 5.05 20.39
C THR A 141 27.59 5.21 20.03
N GLY A 142 28.07 4.48 19.02
CA GLY A 142 29.51 4.44 18.68
C GLY A 142 30.39 3.69 19.69
N GLN A 143 29.80 3.17 20.78
CA GLN A 143 30.49 2.28 21.72
C GLN A 143 30.30 0.83 21.23
N PRO A 144 31.32 -0.03 21.29
CA PRO A 144 31.15 -1.45 20.97
C PRO A 144 30.10 -2.09 21.88
N MET A 145 29.21 -2.91 21.31
CA MET A 145 28.41 -3.83 22.10
C MET A 145 29.31 -4.96 22.61
N ASP A 146 28.96 -5.53 23.77
CA ASP A 146 29.57 -6.80 24.14
C ASP A 146 29.17 -7.89 23.14
N ASP A 147 30.05 -8.88 22.96
CA ASP A 147 29.90 -9.91 21.93
C ASP A 147 28.55 -10.68 22.06
N THR A 148 28.13 -10.97 23.28
CA THR A 148 26.88 -11.67 23.53
C THR A 148 25.66 -10.85 23.13
N MET A 149 25.68 -9.54 23.39
CA MET A 149 24.60 -8.65 22.99
C MET A 149 24.57 -8.45 21.47
N ALA A 150 25.74 -8.28 20.86
CA ALA A 150 25.87 -8.16 19.40
C ALA A 150 25.28 -9.38 18.67
N GLU A 151 25.62 -10.60 19.15
CA GLU A 151 25.10 -11.85 18.61
C GLU A 151 23.58 -11.95 18.75
N LYS A 152 23.02 -11.61 19.92
CA LYS A 152 21.56 -11.63 20.13
C LYS A 152 20.83 -10.66 19.21
N VAL A 153 21.32 -9.44 19.08
CA VAL A 153 20.72 -8.42 18.20
C VAL A 153 20.81 -8.85 16.73
N ALA A 154 21.95 -9.37 16.31
CA ALA A 154 22.12 -9.86 14.93
C ALA A 154 21.18 -11.04 14.64
N SER A 155 21.04 -11.99 15.58
CA SER A 155 20.11 -13.11 15.45
C SER A 155 18.66 -12.66 15.36
N ASP A 156 18.23 -11.69 16.18
CA ASP A 156 16.88 -11.14 16.16
C ASP A 156 16.57 -10.42 14.82
N VAL A 157 17.50 -9.57 14.35
CA VAL A 157 17.32 -8.88 13.07
C VAL A 157 17.33 -9.85 11.89
N ALA A 158 18.16 -10.89 11.93
CA ALA A 158 18.17 -11.94 10.91
C ALA A 158 16.83 -12.71 10.86
N ALA A 159 16.30 -13.09 12.04
CA ALA A 159 14.98 -13.72 12.12
C ALA A 159 13.87 -12.81 11.59
N TYR A 160 13.95 -11.52 11.88
CA TYR A 160 13.02 -10.52 11.37
C TYR A 160 13.10 -10.38 9.84
N ALA A 161 14.30 -10.29 9.27
CA ALA A 161 14.50 -10.23 7.83
C ALA A 161 13.93 -11.47 7.11
N ARG A 162 14.16 -12.68 7.67
CA ARG A 162 13.56 -13.92 7.15
C ARG A 162 12.04 -13.88 7.16
N SER A 163 11.44 -13.38 8.25
CA SER A 163 9.99 -13.26 8.38
C SER A 163 9.39 -12.32 7.33
N LEU A 164 9.98 -11.14 7.15
CA LEU A 164 9.54 -10.17 6.14
C LEU A 164 9.66 -10.76 4.72
N ALA A 165 10.79 -11.38 4.41
CA ALA A 165 11.01 -12.01 3.11
C ALA A 165 10.01 -13.12 2.82
N ALA A 166 9.77 -14.01 3.79
CA ALA A 166 8.81 -15.10 3.67
C ALA A 166 7.38 -14.56 3.44
N GLN A 167 6.96 -13.56 4.21
CA GLN A 167 5.64 -12.95 4.10
C GLN A 167 5.38 -12.34 2.71
N ARG A 168 6.39 -11.79 2.10
CA ARG A 168 6.31 -11.12 0.79
C ARG A 168 6.78 -11.98 -0.38
N GLY A 169 7.02 -13.29 -0.16
CA GLY A 169 7.46 -14.21 -1.22
C GLY A 169 8.85 -13.90 -1.79
N ARG A 170 9.72 -13.27 -1.00
CA ARG A 170 11.09 -12.94 -1.36
C ARG A 170 12.07 -14.04 -0.95
N ASN A 171 13.29 -13.97 -1.46
CA ASN A 171 14.33 -14.92 -1.13
C ASN A 171 14.77 -14.78 0.34
N VAL A 172 14.40 -15.76 1.16
CA VAL A 172 14.65 -15.77 2.62
C VAL A 172 16.14 -15.88 2.93
N GLU A 173 16.89 -16.68 2.15
CA GLU A 173 18.34 -16.88 2.36
C GLU A 173 19.12 -15.59 2.08
N LEU A 174 18.81 -14.88 1.00
CA LEU A 174 19.44 -13.60 0.71
C LEU A 174 19.08 -12.54 1.75
N ALA A 175 17.84 -12.56 2.25
CA ALA A 175 17.44 -11.64 3.31
C ALA A 175 18.21 -11.88 4.61
N GLU A 176 18.49 -13.14 4.96
CA GLU A 176 19.33 -13.49 6.10
C GLU A 176 20.77 -13.06 5.89
N LYS A 177 21.38 -13.32 4.72
CA LYS A 177 22.76 -12.93 4.39
C LYS A 177 22.99 -11.42 4.42
N ALA A 178 21.98 -10.62 4.06
CA ALA A 178 22.05 -9.17 4.22
C ALA A 178 22.34 -8.75 5.66
N VAL A 179 21.91 -9.56 6.64
CA VAL A 179 22.12 -9.30 8.07
C VAL A 179 23.35 -10.02 8.58
N THR A 180 23.51 -11.33 8.34
CA THR A 180 24.60 -12.13 8.90
C THR A 180 25.94 -11.78 8.27
N ASP A 181 25.97 -11.59 6.97
CA ASP A 181 27.18 -11.43 6.17
C ASP A 181 27.37 -9.97 5.69
N SER A 182 26.45 -9.07 6.08
CA SER A 182 26.40 -7.68 5.59
C SER A 182 26.34 -7.59 4.04
N GLU A 183 25.75 -8.59 3.40
CA GLU A 183 25.68 -8.65 1.94
C GLU A 183 24.82 -7.51 1.36
N SER A 184 25.24 -7.01 0.20
CA SER A 184 24.52 -5.97 -0.55
C SER A 184 24.16 -6.45 -1.94
N PHE A 185 22.99 -6.01 -2.43
CA PHE A 185 22.40 -6.44 -3.71
C PHE A 185 22.13 -5.23 -4.60
N THR A 186 22.27 -5.44 -5.92
CA THR A 186 22.03 -4.43 -6.97
C THR A 186 20.92 -4.88 -7.91
#